data_a8210b64d6c56c15767f72676967e226
#
_entry.id   a8210b64d6c56c15767f72676967e226
#
_cell.length_a   1.000
_cell.length_b   1.000
_cell.length_c   1.000
_cell.angle_alpha   90.00
_cell.angle_beta   90.00
_cell.angle_gamma   90.00
#
_symmetry.space_group_name_H-M   'P 1'
#
loop_
_entity.id
_entity.type
_entity.pdbx_description
1 polymer ?
#
loop_
_entity_poly.entity_id
_entity_poly.type
_entity_poly.pdbx_seq_one_letter_code
_entity_poly.pdbx_strand_id
1 'polypeptide(L)'
;MKFVDEVRIEVKAGDGGNGCVAFRREKYRPRGGPSGGDGGDGGSVVLVADPNKHTLLDLRFNPLQRAKRGEHGRGNDQYGAGGEDLRIAVPVGTLVFDRAEDLLLGDLSAPGQEVVVARGGKGGRGNMHYATPTRQAPRYAQPGGPGEERLLRLELKLLADVGLVGLPNAGKSTFISRVSRARPKIADYPFTTLVPQLGMVDHRERTFVIADLPGLVEGASEGRGLGHRFLRHVERCRVLLHLVDGSPTEVERDPGSDYSKIRRELERYSPGLSAKPEVIVVTKTDLPDAEAAADLLRESLDRTVLSMSSASGEGISKVLDELASFIEAAEKKAEKDSPEGD
;
A
#
# COMPACT_ATOMS: atom_id res chain seq x y z
N MET A 1 7.65 -14.41 -6.67
CA MET A 1 7.46 -13.73 -5.37
C MET A 1 6.11 -14.13 -4.78
N LYS A 2 6.01 -14.34 -3.47
CA LYS A 2 4.69 -14.58 -2.84
C LYS A 2 4.08 -13.22 -2.51
N PHE A 3 2.89 -12.92 -3.03
CA PHE A 3 2.13 -11.74 -2.63
C PHE A 3 1.59 -11.96 -1.21
N VAL A 4 1.75 -10.99 -0.34
CA VAL A 4 1.27 -11.02 1.05
C VAL A 4 0.49 -9.74 1.27
N ASP A 5 -0.80 -9.90 1.53
CA ASP A 5 -1.81 -8.86 1.71
C ASP A 5 -2.16 -8.61 3.19
N GLU A 6 -1.89 -9.57 4.06
CA GLU A 6 -2.01 -9.43 5.50
C GLU A 6 -0.72 -9.86 6.18
N VAL A 7 -0.25 -9.05 7.12
CA VAL A 7 0.91 -9.38 7.95
C VAL A 7 0.69 -8.89 9.38
N ARG A 8 1.26 -9.65 10.32
CA ARG A 8 1.29 -9.29 11.73
C ARG A 8 2.72 -8.96 12.09
N ILE A 9 2.91 -7.80 12.68
CA ILE A 9 4.22 -7.33 13.13
C ILE A 9 4.15 -6.86 14.57
N GLU A 10 5.27 -6.98 15.26
CA GLU A 10 5.50 -6.40 16.57
C GLU A 10 6.39 -5.18 16.41
N VAL A 11 5.92 -4.04 16.86
CA VAL A 11 6.68 -2.79 16.86
C VAL A 11 7.02 -2.38 18.27
N LYS A 12 8.27 -1.99 18.48
CA LYS A 12 8.76 -1.43 19.73
C LYS A 12 9.48 -0.13 19.48
N ALA A 13 8.97 0.96 20.02
CA ALA A 13 9.66 2.23 20.01
C ALA A 13 10.86 2.19 20.97
N GLY A 14 11.81 3.08 20.76
CA GLY A 14 13.01 3.19 21.58
C GLY A 14 12.66 3.68 22.99
N ASP A 15 13.29 3.10 23.99
CA ASP A 15 13.22 3.64 25.34
C ASP A 15 14.01 4.95 25.44
N GLY A 16 13.60 5.87 26.29
CA GLY A 16 14.37 7.06 26.61
C GLY A 16 15.69 6.72 27.32
N GLY A 17 16.69 7.55 27.11
CA GLY A 17 17.94 7.48 27.86
C GLY A 17 17.75 7.92 29.30
N ASN A 18 18.52 7.37 30.23
CA ASN A 18 18.47 7.80 31.62
C ASN A 18 19.18 9.15 31.81
N GLY A 19 18.66 10.00 32.68
CA GLY A 19 19.37 11.15 33.18
C GLY A 19 20.63 10.75 33.96
N CYS A 20 21.60 11.64 34.01
CA CYS A 20 22.87 11.41 34.69
C CYS A 20 22.91 12.03 36.07
N VAL A 21 23.60 11.37 36.99
CA VAL A 21 24.00 11.96 38.28
C VAL A 21 25.47 12.29 38.18
N ALA A 22 25.81 13.56 38.02
CA ALA A 22 27.19 14.02 37.99
C ALA A 22 27.34 15.32 38.78
N PHE A 23 28.57 15.57 39.23
CA PHE A 23 28.93 16.76 39.94
C PHE A 23 30.18 17.37 39.32
N ARG A 24 30.14 18.71 39.09
CA ARG A 24 31.27 19.45 38.54
C ARG A 24 32.40 19.45 39.53
N ARG A 25 33.60 19.08 39.12
CA ARG A 25 34.84 19.15 39.93
C ARG A 25 35.91 19.89 39.09
N GLU A 26 36.28 21.08 39.55
CA GLU A 26 37.30 21.92 38.92
C GLU A 26 38.39 22.24 39.95
N LYS A 27 39.60 22.57 39.44
CA LYS A 27 40.80 22.79 40.28
C LYS A 27 40.58 23.80 41.42
N TYR A 28 39.71 24.81 41.20
CA TYR A 28 39.42 25.85 42.20
C TYR A 28 37.96 25.85 42.70
N ARG A 29 37.14 24.83 42.32
CA ARG A 29 35.75 24.67 42.73
C ARG A 29 35.46 23.22 43.12
N PRO A 30 35.95 22.75 44.29
CA PRO A 30 35.79 21.35 44.69
C PRO A 30 34.33 20.93 44.97
N ARG A 31 33.40 21.90 45.16
CA ARG A 31 31.94 21.69 45.33
C ARG A 31 31.18 22.38 44.22
N GLY A 32 31.41 22.00 42.94
CA GLY A 32 30.91 22.69 41.74
C GLY A 32 29.44 22.45 41.44
N GLY A 33 28.67 21.82 42.29
CA GLY A 33 27.22 21.58 42.08
C GLY A 33 26.91 20.44 41.13
N PRO A 34 25.59 20.08 40.98
CA PRO A 34 25.14 19.04 40.07
C PRO A 34 25.36 19.48 38.62
N SER A 35 25.80 18.54 37.79
CA SER A 35 26.11 18.73 36.34
C SER A 35 25.74 17.52 35.49
N GLY A 36 24.79 16.74 35.96
CA GLY A 36 24.30 15.60 35.16
C GLY A 36 23.31 16.08 34.09
N GLY A 37 23.60 15.78 32.82
CA GLY A 37 22.72 16.05 31.70
C GLY A 37 21.54 15.08 31.60
N ASP A 38 20.56 15.45 30.81
CA ASP A 38 19.36 14.63 30.56
C ASP A 38 19.67 13.51 29.55
N GLY A 39 18.91 12.43 29.63
CA GLY A 39 18.91 11.41 28.59
C GLY A 39 18.16 11.91 27.34
N GLY A 40 18.52 11.38 26.18
CA GLY A 40 17.80 11.63 24.93
C GLY A 40 16.49 10.87 24.85
N ASP A 41 15.52 11.36 24.09
CA ASP A 41 14.29 10.65 23.81
C ASP A 41 14.54 9.40 22.96
N GLY A 42 13.73 8.37 23.09
CA GLY A 42 13.75 7.21 22.22
C GLY A 42 13.14 7.52 20.85
N GLY A 43 13.57 6.81 19.81
CA GLY A 43 12.99 6.92 18.46
C GLY A 43 11.60 6.31 18.40
N SER A 44 10.74 6.91 17.61
CA SER A 44 9.39 6.40 17.30
C SER A 44 9.42 5.41 16.13
N VAL A 45 8.33 4.62 15.97
CA VAL A 45 8.11 3.78 14.80
C VAL A 45 7.04 4.42 13.94
N VAL A 46 7.41 4.68 12.67
CA VAL A 46 6.56 5.37 11.69
C VAL A 46 6.38 4.48 10.47
N LEU A 47 5.15 4.22 10.06
CA LEU A 47 4.83 3.58 8.78
C LEU A 47 4.69 4.66 7.71
N VAL A 48 5.29 4.44 6.54
CA VAL A 48 5.31 5.38 5.41
C VAL A 48 4.80 4.69 4.16
N ALA A 49 3.82 5.29 3.49
CA ALA A 49 3.30 4.78 2.22
C ALA A 49 4.31 5.01 1.08
N ASP A 50 4.82 3.93 0.51
CA ASP A 50 5.76 3.94 -0.60
C ASP A 50 5.10 3.40 -1.87
N PRO A 51 4.99 4.20 -2.95
CA PRO A 51 4.38 3.76 -4.21
C PRO A 51 5.19 2.65 -4.92
N ASN A 52 6.47 2.47 -4.59
CA ASN A 52 7.32 1.42 -5.16
C ASN A 52 7.16 0.06 -4.44
N LYS A 53 6.44 0.04 -3.32
CA LYS A 53 6.11 -1.20 -2.61
C LYS A 53 4.76 -1.73 -3.06
N HIS A 54 4.70 -3.04 -3.40
CA HIS A 54 3.48 -3.71 -3.86
C HIS A 54 3.04 -4.88 -2.97
N THR A 55 3.81 -5.21 -1.94
CA THR A 55 3.55 -6.36 -1.06
C THR A 55 4.10 -6.13 0.34
N LEU A 56 3.45 -6.75 1.32
CA LEU A 56 3.91 -6.76 2.72
C LEU A 56 4.89 -7.91 3.02
N LEU A 57 5.45 -8.55 1.98
CA LEU A 57 6.28 -9.76 2.13
C LEU A 57 7.52 -9.53 3.01
N ASP A 58 8.17 -8.36 2.87
CA ASP A 58 9.38 -8.02 3.64
C ASP A 58 9.10 -8.05 5.15
N LEU A 59 7.93 -7.54 5.55
CA LEU A 59 7.50 -7.50 6.94
C LEU A 59 7.10 -8.88 7.48
N ARG A 60 6.69 -9.80 6.61
CA ARG A 60 6.44 -11.19 7.00
C ARG A 60 7.71 -11.92 7.39
N PHE A 61 8.84 -11.63 6.71
CA PHE A 61 10.13 -12.21 7.05
C PHE A 61 10.78 -11.54 8.26
N ASN A 62 10.50 -10.26 8.46
CA ASN A 62 11.02 -9.47 9.57
C ASN A 62 9.85 -8.91 10.41
N PRO A 63 9.18 -9.73 11.22
CA PRO A 63 7.99 -9.28 11.96
C PRO A 63 8.33 -8.41 13.17
N LEU A 64 9.58 -8.41 13.64
CA LEU A 64 10.04 -7.61 14.77
C LEU A 64 10.69 -6.32 14.28
N GLN A 65 10.10 -5.19 14.64
CA GLN A 65 10.56 -3.86 14.24
C GLN A 65 10.86 -3.02 15.49
N ARG A 66 12.11 -2.59 15.67
CA ARG A 66 12.55 -1.86 16.86
C ARG A 66 13.27 -0.57 16.49
N ALA A 67 12.80 0.55 17.03
CA ALA A 67 13.48 1.83 16.93
C ALA A 67 14.63 1.92 17.96
N LYS A 68 15.55 2.84 17.71
CA LYS A 68 16.71 3.05 18.57
C LYS A 68 16.30 3.73 19.88
N ARG A 69 16.92 3.31 20.98
CA ARG A 69 16.77 4.00 22.26
C ARG A 69 17.55 5.31 22.28
N GLY A 70 17.12 6.25 23.13
CA GLY A 70 17.88 7.46 23.43
C GLY A 70 19.16 7.16 24.22
N GLU A 71 20.19 7.93 23.99
CA GLU A 71 21.43 7.85 24.75
C GLU A 71 21.25 8.36 26.17
N HIS A 72 22.03 7.81 27.11
CA HIS A 72 22.06 8.32 28.48
C HIS A 72 22.72 9.69 28.54
N GLY A 73 22.23 10.55 29.43
CA GLY A 73 22.90 11.78 29.78
C GLY A 73 24.30 11.51 30.36
N ARG A 74 25.18 12.48 30.23
CA ARG A 74 26.57 12.41 30.69
C ARG A 74 26.85 13.56 31.68
N GLY A 75 28.00 13.51 32.33
CA GLY A 75 28.46 14.62 33.17
C GLY A 75 28.78 15.88 32.34
N ASN A 76 29.03 17.01 33.05
CA ASN A 76 29.32 18.30 32.43
C ASN A 76 28.19 18.85 31.53
N ASP A 77 26.93 18.64 31.98
CA ASP A 77 25.71 19.11 31.33
C ASP A 77 25.53 18.58 29.89
N GLN A 78 26.12 17.42 29.58
CA GLN A 78 25.99 16.78 28.26
C GLN A 78 24.71 15.95 28.19
N TYR A 79 23.82 16.36 27.29
CA TYR A 79 22.60 15.64 26.99
C TYR A 79 22.89 14.40 26.16
N GLY A 80 22.10 13.34 26.35
CA GLY A 80 22.12 12.17 25.48
C GLY A 80 21.46 12.52 24.12
N ALA A 81 21.98 11.96 23.04
CA ALA A 81 21.35 12.07 21.73
C ALA A 81 20.01 11.34 21.69
N GLY A 82 19.04 11.88 20.97
CA GLY A 82 17.78 11.20 20.70
C GLY A 82 17.99 9.95 19.83
N GLY A 83 17.18 8.92 20.04
CA GLY A 83 17.12 7.75 19.17
C GLY A 83 16.52 8.14 17.82
N GLU A 84 17.06 7.57 16.74
CA GLU A 84 16.50 7.77 15.40
C GLU A 84 15.15 7.06 15.28
N ASP A 85 14.19 7.71 14.62
CA ASP A 85 12.91 7.11 14.27
C ASP A 85 13.10 5.98 13.26
N LEU A 86 12.37 4.88 13.45
CA LEU A 86 12.32 3.78 12.51
C LEU A 86 11.20 4.01 11.50
N ARG A 87 11.57 4.34 10.26
CA ARG A 87 10.64 4.52 9.14
C ARG A 87 10.51 3.22 8.37
N ILE A 88 9.30 2.66 8.33
CA ILE A 88 8.99 1.38 7.69
C ILE A 88 8.15 1.67 6.45
N ALA A 89 8.72 1.39 5.26
CA ALA A 89 8.01 1.55 4.01
C ALA A 89 6.98 0.42 3.82
N VAL A 90 5.72 0.79 3.57
CA VAL A 90 4.61 -0.11 3.27
C VAL A 90 3.92 0.32 1.98
N PRO A 91 3.23 -0.59 1.26
CA PRO A 91 2.48 -0.22 0.06
C PRO A 91 1.42 0.83 0.33
N VAL A 92 1.16 1.69 -0.68
CA VAL A 92 0.01 2.59 -0.66
C VAL A 92 -1.29 1.79 -0.56
N GLY A 93 -2.23 2.22 0.28
CA GLY A 93 -3.47 1.50 0.56
C GLY A 93 -3.36 0.49 1.72
N THR A 94 -2.29 0.55 2.51
CA THR A 94 -2.15 -0.27 3.71
C THR A 94 -3.00 0.28 4.85
N LEU A 95 -3.86 -0.58 5.41
CA LEU A 95 -4.56 -0.34 6.67
C LEU A 95 -3.73 -0.84 7.83
N VAL A 96 -3.69 -0.05 8.87
CA VAL A 96 -2.95 -0.33 10.09
C VAL A 96 -3.92 -0.48 11.25
N PHE A 97 -3.99 -1.67 11.82
CA PHE A 97 -4.82 -1.97 12.99
C PHE A 97 -3.95 -2.27 14.20
N ASP A 98 -4.38 -1.76 15.36
CA ASP A 98 -3.91 -2.31 16.64
C ASP A 98 -4.60 -3.66 16.87
N ARG A 99 -3.81 -4.71 17.05
CA ARG A 99 -4.36 -6.07 17.20
C ARG A 99 -5.06 -6.28 18.55
N ALA A 100 -4.63 -5.56 19.59
CA ALA A 100 -5.17 -5.75 20.93
C ALA A 100 -6.61 -5.22 21.02
N GLU A 101 -6.89 -4.10 20.35
CA GLU A 101 -8.17 -3.40 20.41
C GLU A 101 -8.98 -3.51 19.10
N ASP A 102 -8.42 -4.14 18.06
CA ASP A 102 -8.92 -4.17 16.68
C ASP A 102 -9.24 -2.75 16.14
N LEU A 103 -8.53 -1.75 16.65
CA LEU A 103 -8.70 -0.35 16.34
C LEU A 103 -7.91 0.02 15.09
N LEU A 104 -8.56 0.72 14.15
CA LEU A 104 -7.87 1.30 12.99
C LEU A 104 -7.03 2.50 13.43
N LEU A 105 -5.70 2.36 13.37
CA LEU A 105 -4.73 3.42 13.68
C LEU A 105 -4.50 4.36 12.51
N GLY A 106 -4.62 3.86 11.27
CA GLY A 106 -4.45 4.68 10.08
C GLY A 106 -4.75 3.95 8.77
N ASP A 107 -5.03 4.75 7.74
CA ASP A 107 -5.24 4.32 6.35
C ASP A 107 -4.23 5.06 5.48
N LEU A 108 -3.20 4.37 5.04
CA LEU A 108 -2.10 4.91 4.23
C LEU A 108 -2.50 4.91 2.75
N SER A 109 -3.46 5.73 2.37
CA SER A 109 -4.07 5.75 1.04
C SER A 109 -3.36 6.62 0.01
N ALA A 110 -2.48 7.53 0.43
CA ALA A 110 -1.73 8.42 -0.45
C ALA A 110 -0.20 8.17 -0.34
N PRO A 111 0.56 8.31 -1.45
CA PRO A 111 2.02 8.24 -1.43
C PRO A 111 2.63 9.22 -0.43
N GLY A 112 3.64 8.79 0.32
CA GLY A 112 4.31 9.62 1.31
C GLY A 112 3.53 9.85 2.61
N GLN A 113 2.29 9.39 2.71
CA GLN A 113 1.52 9.48 3.95
C GLN A 113 2.17 8.69 5.08
N GLU A 114 2.18 9.26 6.27
CA GLU A 114 2.84 8.69 7.44
C GLU A 114 1.88 8.48 8.60
N VAL A 115 2.11 7.42 9.35
CA VAL A 115 1.38 7.12 10.59
C VAL A 115 2.38 6.70 11.67
N VAL A 116 2.39 7.43 12.78
CA VAL A 116 3.17 7.05 13.97
C VAL A 116 2.42 5.94 14.69
N VAL A 117 2.98 4.74 14.71
CA VAL A 117 2.36 3.54 15.31
C VAL A 117 2.85 3.22 16.71
N ALA A 118 4.04 3.69 17.08
CA ALA A 118 4.55 3.59 18.45
C ALA A 118 5.46 4.78 18.75
N ARG A 119 5.24 5.44 19.87
CA ARG A 119 5.99 6.63 20.28
C ARG A 119 7.17 6.25 21.16
N GLY A 120 8.30 6.91 20.93
CA GLY A 120 9.50 6.78 21.76
C GLY A 120 9.28 7.24 23.19
N GLY A 121 9.99 6.59 24.10
CA GLY A 121 10.01 6.97 25.51
C GLY A 121 10.75 8.29 25.74
N LYS A 122 10.26 9.09 26.67
CA LYS A 122 10.92 10.36 27.02
C LYS A 122 12.24 10.13 27.76
N GLY A 123 13.25 10.95 27.46
CA GLY A 123 14.52 10.98 28.18
C GLY A 123 14.32 11.38 29.64
N GLY A 124 15.10 10.76 30.51
CA GLY A 124 15.11 11.06 31.94
C GLY A 124 15.87 12.34 32.25
N ARG A 125 15.41 13.11 33.20
CA ARG A 125 16.07 14.35 33.64
C ARG A 125 17.30 14.07 34.48
N GLY A 126 18.38 14.80 34.23
CA GLY A 126 19.62 14.78 35.01
C GLY A 126 19.47 15.43 36.38
N ASN A 127 20.44 15.17 37.27
CA ASN A 127 20.37 15.66 38.66
C ASN A 127 20.39 17.18 38.78
N MET A 128 20.86 17.92 37.79
CA MET A 128 20.85 19.39 37.80
C MET A 128 19.44 19.99 37.90
N HIS A 129 18.41 19.34 37.33
CA HIS A 129 17.03 19.80 37.38
C HIS A 129 16.39 19.68 38.78
N TYR A 130 17.02 18.91 39.69
CA TYR A 130 16.51 18.67 41.00
C TYR A 130 17.25 19.46 42.10
N ALA A 131 18.14 20.38 41.70
CA ALA A 131 18.78 21.31 42.57
C ALA A 131 17.79 22.36 43.08
N THR A 132 17.70 22.54 44.36
CA THR A 132 16.90 23.56 45.03
C THR A 132 17.74 24.30 46.06
N PRO A 133 17.32 25.50 46.57
CA PRO A 133 18.07 26.24 47.60
C PRO A 133 18.34 25.40 48.84
N THR A 134 17.43 24.47 49.17
CA THR A 134 17.57 23.58 50.34
C THR A 134 18.30 22.26 50.01
N ARG A 135 18.31 21.82 48.75
CA ARG A 135 18.97 20.60 48.27
C ARG A 135 19.91 20.93 47.10
N GLN A 136 21.08 21.46 47.41
CA GLN A 136 22.03 21.92 46.40
C GLN A 136 22.81 20.79 45.68
N ALA A 137 22.84 19.58 46.21
CA ALA A 137 23.56 18.43 45.64
C ALA A 137 22.69 17.16 45.59
N PRO A 138 21.66 17.15 44.72
CA PRO A 138 20.80 15.98 44.54
C PRO A 138 21.57 14.81 43.92
N ARG A 139 21.47 13.61 44.54
CA ARG A 139 22.15 12.38 44.10
C ARG A 139 21.20 11.43 43.38
N TYR A 140 20.19 11.94 42.68
CA TYR A 140 19.26 11.16 41.91
C TYR A 140 19.02 11.85 40.55
N ALA A 141 18.72 11.04 39.54
CA ALA A 141 18.26 11.45 38.24
C ALA A 141 17.06 10.59 37.86
N GLN A 142 16.27 11.05 36.93
CA GLN A 142 15.12 10.31 36.45
C GLN A 142 15.56 9.24 35.44
N PRO A 143 15.07 7.99 35.54
CA PRO A 143 15.22 7.00 34.50
C PRO A 143 14.46 7.46 33.23
N GLY A 144 14.94 7.05 32.06
CA GLY A 144 14.18 7.23 30.81
C GLY A 144 12.87 6.46 30.84
N GLY A 145 11.86 7.03 30.22
CA GLY A 145 10.56 6.38 30.04
C GLY A 145 10.64 5.20 29.07
N PRO A 146 9.79 4.17 29.22
CA PRO A 146 9.70 3.10 28.23
C PRO A 146 9.11 3.61 26.93
N GLY A 147 9.57 3.07 25.78
CA GLY A 147 8.93 3.23 24.49
C GLY A 147 7.65 2.40 24.41
N GLU A 148 6.73 2.81 23.56
CA GLU A 148 5.50 2.07 23.31
C GLU A 148 5.80 0.75 22.57
N GLU A 149 5.08 -0.32 22.96
CA GLU A 149 5.07 -1.61 22.28
C GLU A 149 3.66 -1.90 21.78
N ARG A 150 3.54 -2.31 20.50
CA ARG A 150 2.25 -2.68 19.92
C ARG A 150 2.38 -3.89 19.00
N LEU A 151 1.32 -4.70 18.99
CA LEU A 151 1.10 -5.74 18.01
C LEU A 151 0.19 -5.19 16.91
N LEU A 152 0.71 -5.05 15.70
CA LEU A 152 -0.02 -4.51 14.58
C LEU A 152 -0.46 -5.61 13.62
N ARG A 153 -1.63 -5.40 13.02
CA ARG A 153 -2.12 -6.13 11.87
C ARG A 153 -2.17 -5.13 10.70
N LEU A 154 -1.40 -5.40 9.67
CA LEU A 154 -1.37 -4.61 8.45
C LEU A 154 -2.16 -5.37 7.39
N GLU A 155 -3.10 -4.69 6.75
CA GLU A 155 -3.91 -5.21 5.65
C GLU A 155 -3.74 -4.31 4.42
N LEU A 156 -3.40 -4.91 3.29
CA LEU A 156 -3.30 -4.18 2.04
C LEU A 156 -4.67 -4.12 1.37
N LYS A 157 -5.25 -2.93 1.28
CA LYS A 157 -6.53 -2.68 0.61
C LYS A 157 -6.44 -2.63 -0.92
N LEU A 158 -5.26 -2.39 -1.48
CA LEU A 158 -5.05 -2.35 -2.93
C LEU A 158 -5.02 -3.78 -3.46
N LEU A 159 -6.07 -4.16 -4.16
CA LEU A 159 -6.13 -5.45 -4.85
C LEU A 159 -5.26 -5.45 -6.10
N ALA A 160 -5.26 -4.36 -6.87
CA ALA A 160 -4.52 -4.27 -8.13
C ALA A 160 -4.42 -2.82 -8.64
N ASP A 161 -3.42 -2.54 -9.45
CA ASP A 161 -3.29 -1.31 -10.21
C ASP A 161 -4.27 -1.31 -11.39
N VAL A 162 -4.46 -2.49 -12.01
CA VAL A 162 -5.33 -2.70 -13.17
C VAL A 162 -6.45 -3.68 -12.83
N GLY A 163 -7.68 -3.26 -12.98
CA GLY A 163 -8.88 -4.12 -12.90
C GLY A 163 -9.24 -4.68 -14.27
N LEU A 164 -9.27 -6.02 -14.41
CA LEU A 164 -9.67 -6.68 -15.63
C LEU A 164 -11.18 -6.86 -15.67
N VAL A 165 -11.82 -6.34 -16.71
CA VAL A 165 -13.25 -6.48 -16.95
C VAL A 165 -13.52 -7.06 -18.33
N GLY A 166 -14.63 -7.74 -18.49
CA GLY A 166 -15.02 -8.36 -19.77
C GLY A 166 -15.94 -9.55 -19.54
N LEU A 167 -16.71 -9.93 -20.55
CA LEU A 167 -17.64 -11.06 -20.49
C LEU A 167 -16.91 -12.39 -20.23
N PRO A 168 -17.63 -13.44 -19.79
CA PRO A 168 -17.06 -14.78 -19.75
C PRO A 168 -16.47 -15.17 -21.10
N ASN A 169 -15.35 -15.88 -21.09
CA ASN A 169 -14.61 -16.32 -22.27
C ASN A 169 -13.93 -15.20 -23.11
N ALA A 170 -13.96 -13.93 -22.66
CA ALA A 170 -13.21 -12.84 -23.31
C ALA A 170 -11.67 -12.95 -23.16
N GLY A 171 -11.15 -14.04 -22.61
CA GLY A 171 -9.70 -14.28 -22.52
C GLY A 171 -9.02 -13.71 -21.28
N LYS A 172 -9.76 -13.24 -20.26
CA LYS A 172 -9.21 -12.62 -19.05
C LYS A 172 -8.17 -13.49 -18.33
N SER A 173 -8.54 -14.70 -17.96
CA SER A 173 -7.65 -15.63 -17.24
C SER A 173 -6.45 -16.07 -18.08
N THR A 174 -6.63 -16.19 -19.42
CA THR A 174 -5.53 -16.48 -20.34
C THR A 174 -4.54 -15.33 -20.40
N PHE A 175 -5.04 -14.10 -20.46
CA PHE A 175 -4.20 -12.90 -20.46
C PHE A 175 -3.37 -12.81 -19.17
N ILE A 176 -4.01 -12.90 -17.98
CA ILE A 176 -3.30 -12.86 -16.70
C ILE A 176 -2.22 -13.95 -16.64
N SER A 177 -2.55 -15.17 -17.06
CA SER A 177 -1.60 -16.28 -17.05
C SER A 177 -0.41 -16.06 -17.97
N ARG A 178 -0.61 -15.33 -19.07
CA ARG A 178 0.43 -15.04 -20.06
C ARG A 178 1.38 -13.93 -19.64
N VAL A 179 0.86 -12.88 -19.00
CA VAL A 179 1.65 -11.69 -18.62
C VAL A 179 2.22 -11.76 -17.22
N SER A 180 1.70 -12.65 -16.38
CA SER A 180 2.15 -12.78 -14.99
C SER A 180 3.52 -13.44 -14.90
N ARG A 181 4.45 -12.83 -14.15
CA ARG A 181 5.78 -13.37 -13.85
C ARG A 181 5.77 -14.71 -13.11
N ALA A 182 4.74 -14.95 -12.31
CA ALA A 182 4.53 -16.19 -11.58
C ALA A 182 3.12 -16.71 -11.89
N ARG A 183 2.84 -17.99 -11.62
CA ARG A 183 1.47 -18.51 -11.73
C ARG A 183 0.51 -17.58 -10.99
N PRO A 184 -0.56 -17.11 -11.65
CA PRO A 184 -1.56 -16.25 -11.00
C PRO A 184 -2.00 -16.86 -9.69
N LYS A 185 -2.08 -16.04 -8.66
CA LYS A 185 -2.57 -16.51 -7.37
C LYS A 185 -4.07 -16.35 -7.29
N ILE A 186 -4.69 -17.42 -6.90
CA ILE A 186 -6.02 -17.40 -6.36
C ILE A 186 -5.91 -16.83 -4.95
N ALA A 187 -6.40 -15.62 -4.73
CA ALA A 187 -6.35 -14.96 -3.43
C ALA A 187 -7.66 -15.25 -2.69
N ASP A 188 -7.57 -16.07 -1.66
CA ASP A 188 -8.73 -16.48 -0.84
C ASP A 188 -9.01 -15.38 0.19
N TYR A 189 -9.85 -14.43 -0.19
CA TYR A 189 -10.28 -13.36 0.72
C TYR A 189 -11.54 -13.79 1.47
N PRO A 190 -11.55 -13.69 2.81
CA PRO A 190 -12.66 -14.17 3.64
C PRO A 190 -14.00 -13.44 3.40
N PHE A 191 -13.99 -12.41 2.55
CA PHE A 191 -15.17 -11.61 2.21
C PHE A 191 -15.57 -11.69 0.73
N THR A 192 -14.94 -12.58 -0.07
CA THR A 192 -15.27 -12.79 -1.48
C THR A 192 -15.99 -14.13 -1.67
N THR A 193 -17.14 -14.10 -2.33
CA THR A 193 -17.82 -15.33 -2.79
C THR A 193 -17.18 -15.90 -4.07
N LEU A 194 -16.51 -15.01 -4.83
CA LEU A 194 -15.74 -15.37 -6.02
C LEU A 194 -14.28 -14.94 -5.79
N VAL A 195 -13.37 -15.84 -6.00
CA VAL A 195 -11.96 -15.67 -5.69
C VAL A 195 -11.26 -14.96 -6.86
N PRO A 196 -10.74 -13.74 -6.67
CA PRO A 196 -10.04 -13.03 -7.74
C PRO A 196 -8.69 -13.69 -8.07
N GLN A 197 -8.34 -13.66 -9.34
CA GLN A 197 -7.01 -14.04 -9.80
C GLN A 197 -6.14 -12.79 -9.88
N LEU A 198 -5.01 -12.81 -9.16
CA LEU A 198 -4.03 -11.72 -9.17
C LEU A 198 -2.81 -12.14 -9.98
N GLY A 199 -2.39 -11.28 -10.90
CA GLY A 199 -1.16 -11.43 -11.68
C GLY A 199 -0.22 -10.26 -11.43
N MET A 200 1.03 -10.55 -11.09
CA MET A 200 2.09 -9.56 -11.01
C MET A 200 2.78 -9.49 -12.37
N VAL A 201 2.81 -8.32 -12.97
CA VAL A 201 3.36 -8.07 -14.29
C VAL A 201 4.59 -7.21 -14.17
N ASP A 202 5.71 -7.72 -14.71
CA ASP A 202 6.93 -6.94 -14.91
C ASP A 202 6.98 -6.50 -16.37
N HIS A 203 6.89 -5.22 -16.62
CA HIS A 203 6.98 -4.66 -17.96
C HIS A 203 7.94 -3.49 -18.00
N ARG A 204 9.02 -3.63 -18.80
CA ARG A 204 10.17 -2.71 -18.81
C ARG A 204 10.74 -2.56 -17.40
N GLU A 205 10.81 -1.35 -16.86
CA GLU A 205 11.34 -1.06 -15.50
C GLU A 205 10.25 -0.97 -14.43
N ARG A 206 9.01 -1.39 -14.74
CA ARG A 206 7.87 -1.27 -13.84
C ARG A 206 7.25 -2.61 -13.52
N THR A 207 6.84 -2.73 -12.27
CA THR A 207 6.04 -3.85 -11.79
C THR A 207 4.68 -3.32 -11.34
N PHE A 208 3.59 -3.94 -11.81
CA PHE A 208 2.22 -3.61 -11.40
C PHE A 208 1.37 -4.87 -11.26
N VAL A 209 0.26 -4.76 -10.55
CA VAL A 209 -0.64 -5.88 -10.26
C VAL A 209 -1.91 -5.75 -11.09
N ILE A 210 -2.29 -6.85 -11.76
CA ILE A 210 -3.56 -6.99 -12.47
C ILE A 210 -4.47 -7.93 -11.68
N ALA A 211 -5.73 -7.55 -11.48
CA ALA A 211 -6.76 -8.41 -10.88
C ALA A 211 -7.85 -8.75 -11.89
N ASP A 212 -8.17 -10.03 -12.03
CA ASP A 212 -9.44 -10.44 -12.65
C ASP A 212 -10.58 -10.11 -11.69
N LEU A 213 -11.59 -9.43 -12.20
CA LEU A 213 -12.78 -9.04 -11.44
C LEU A 213 -13.94 -9.98 -11.79
N PRO A 214 -13.94 -11.21 -11.24
CA PRO A 214 -14.97 -12.19 -11.55
C PRO A 214 -16.33 -11.71 -11.02
N GLY A 215 -17.40 -11.93 -11.78
CA GLY A 215 -18.78 -11.69 -11.31
C GLY A 215 -19.30 -10.26 -11.48
N LEU A 216 -18.59 -9.37 -12.20
CA LEU A 216 -19.18 -8.11 -12.66
C LEU A 216 -20.19 -8.30 -13.80
N VAL A 217 -20.35 -9.52 -14.32
CA VAL A 217 -20.96 -9.76 -15.63
C VAL A 217 -22.33 -10.47 -15.61
N GLU A 218 -22.75 -11.08 -14.50
CA GLU A 218 -24.07 -11.72 -14.46
C GLU A 218 -24.71 -11.58 -13.07
N GLY A 219 -25.67 -10.65 -12.95
CA GLY A 219 -26.54 -10.54 -11.78
C GLY A 219 -25.89 -9.97 -10.52
N ALA A 220 -24.78 -9.24 -10.61
CA ALA A 220 -24.13 -8.57 -9.48
C ALA A 220 -25.06 -7.54 -8.82
N SER A 221 -25.95 -6.92 -9.59
CA SER A 221 -26.97 -5.97 -9.12
C SER A 221 -28.12 -6.63 -8.34
N GLU A 222 -28.32 -7.95 -8.47
CA GLU A 222 -29.44 -8.69 -7.83
C GLU A 222 -29.08 -9.34 -6.47
N GLY A 223 -27.93 -8.98 -5.86
CA GLY A 223 -27.58 -9.39 -4.50
C GLY A 223 -27.03 -10.81 -4.35
N ARG A 224 -26.84 -11.56 -5.43
CA ARG A 224 -26.26 -12.91 -5.43
C ARG A 224 -24.76 -12.96 -5.72
N GLY A 225 -24.13 -11.81 -5.94
CA GLY A 225 -22.73 -11.66 -6.34
C GLY A 225 -21.82 -11.20 -5.21
N LEU A 226 -20.72 -10.63 -5.61
CA LEU A 226 -19.61 -10.09 -4.83
C LEU A 226 -20.04 -9.25 -3.62
N GLY A 227 -19.57 -9.58 -2.43
CA GLY A 227 -19.88 -8.82 -1.23
C GLY A 227 -19.44 -7.34 -1.37
N HIS A 228 -20.23 -6.41 -0.83
CA HIS A 228 -19.95 -4.94 -0.85
C HIS A 228 -18.53 -4.57 -0.41
N ARG A 229 -17.83 -5.44 0.31
CA ARG A 229 -16.43 -5.23 0.71
C ARG A 229 -15.43 -5.43 -0.43
N PHE A 230 -15.61 -6.48 -1.24
CA PHE A 230 -14.74 -6.75 -2.39
C PHE A 230 -14.81 -5.61 -3.41
N LEU A 231 -15.96 -5.09 -3.64
CA LEU A 231 -16.25 -4.07 -4.62
C LEU A 231 -15.64 -2.71 -4.25
N ARG A 232 -15.57 -2.38 -2.97
CA ARG A 232 -14.78 -1.24 -2.48
C ARG A 232 -13.28 -1.37 -2.76
N HIS A 233 -12.79 -2.60 -2.89
CA HIS A 233 -11.38 -2.84 -3.25
C HIS A 233 -11.14 -2.67 -4.76
N VAL A 234 -12.13 -3.05 -5.58
CA VAL A 234 -12.11 -2.84 -7.04
C VAL A 234 -12.14 -1.34 -7.39
N GLU A 235 -12.89 -0.55 -6.64
CA GLU A 235 -12.92 0.91 -6.79
C GLU A 235 -11.56 1.58 -6.64
N ARG A 236 -10.57 0.88 -6.11
CA ARG A 236 -9.21 1.38 -5.90
C ARG A 236 -8.23 1.04 -7.01
N CYS A 237 -8.63 0.24 -8.02
CA CYS A 237 -7.83 0.09 -9.23
C CYS A 237 -7.61 1.46 -9.89
N ARG A 238 -6.44 1.69 -10.42
CA ARG A 238 -6.09 2.96 -11.08
C ARG A 238 -6.65 3.03 -12.48
N VAL A 239 -6.67 1.89 -13.18
CA VAL A 239 -7.06 1.74 -14.60
C VAL A 239 -7.91 0.50 -14.75
N LEU A 240 -8.88 0.53 -15.65
CA LEU A 240 -9.63 -0.63 -16.11
C LEU A 240 -9.06 -1.14 -17.44
N LEU A 241 -8.85 -2.45 -17.54
CA LEU A 241 -8.56 -3.13 -18.80
C LEU A 241 -9.80 -3.89 -19.24
N HIS A 242 -10.48 -3.39 -20.26
CA HIS A 242 -11.71 -3.98 -20.79
C HIS A 242 -11.39 -4.90 -21.95
N LEU A 243 -11.57 -6.19 -21.75
CA LEU A 243 -11.37 -7.20 -22.78
C LEU A 243 -12.68 -7.54 -23.46
N VAL A 244 -12.72 -7.35 -24.76
CA VAL A 244 -13.86 -7.68 -25.65
C VAL A 244 -13.46 -8.86 -26.51
N ASP A 245 -14.31 -9.87 -26.58
CA ASP A 245 -14.10 -11.05 -27.44
C ASP A 245 -14.27 -10.65 -28.93
N GLY A 246 -13.20 -10.74 -29.71
CA GLY A 246 -13.22 -10.41 -31.13
C GLY A 246 -13.83 -11.51 -32.02
N SER A 247 -13.94 -12.75 -31.50
CA SER A 247 -14.52 -13.89 -32.23
C SER A 247 -15.40 -14.72 -31.31
N PRO A 248 -16.58 -14.19 -30.92
CA PRO A 248 -17.49 -14.93 -30.07
C PRO A 248 -18.04 -16.17 -30.81
N THR A 249 -18.07 -17.29 -30.10
CA THR A 249 -18.57 -18.56 -30.67
C THR A 249 -20.09 -18.59 -30.81
N GLU A 250 -20.80 -17.68 -30.18
CA GLU A 250 -22.25 -17.55 -30.25
C GLU A 250 -22.63 -16.61 -31.40
N VAL A 251 -23.43 -17.09 -32.34
CA VAL A 251 -23.78 -16.40 -33.60
C VAL A 251 -24.52 -15.07 -33.41
N GLU A 252 -25.10 -14.82 -32.23
CA GLU A 252 -25.85 -13.60 -31.93
C GLU A 252 -25.07 -12.56 -31.10
N ARG A 253 -23.81 -12.81 -30.80
CA ARG A 253 -23.01 -11.89 -29.98
C ARG A 253 -22.25 -10.90 -30.87
N ASP A 254 -22.49 -9.62 -30.59
CA ASP A 254 -21.84 -8.49 -31.22
C ASP A 254 -20.86 -7.82 -30.21
N PRO A 255 -19.59 -7.60 -30.58
CA PRO A 255 -18.60 -6.99 -29.73
C PRO A 255 -19.00 -5.63 -29.15
N GLY A 256 -19.72 -4.81 -29.92
CA GLY A 256 -20.22 -3.50 -29.48
C GLY A 256 -21.30 -3.63 -28.40
N SER A 257 -22.20 -4.62 -28.56
CA SER A 257 -23.20 -4.96 -27.56
C SER A 257 -22.56 -5.48 -26.27
N ASP A 258 -21.55 -6.34 -26.38
CA ASP A 258 -20.83 -6.92 -25.28
C ASP A 258 -20.09 -5.84 -24.45
N TYR A 259 -19.41 -4.90 -25.14
CA TYR A 259 -18.82 -3.73 -24.51
C TYR A 259 -19.86 -2.90 -23.75
N SER A 260 -20.98 -2.59 -24.40
CA SER A 260 -22.06 -1.77 -23.82
C SER A 260 -22.72 -2.41 -22.59
N LYS A 261 -22.85 -3.74 -22.56
CA LYS A 261 -23.38 -4.50 -21.41
C LYS A 261 -22.48 -4.29 -20.19
N ILE A 262 -21.17 -4.48 -20.34
CA ILE A 262 -20.20 -4.31 -19.25
C ILE A 262 -20.21 -2.86 -18.76
N ARG A 263 -20.21 -1.88 -19.68
CA ARG A 263 -20.22 -0.45 -19.29
C ARG A 263 -21.45 -0.10 -18.47
N ARG A 264 -22.64 -0.54 -18.88
CA ARG A 264 -23.88 -0.33 -18.10
C ARG A 264 -23.82 -1.00 -16.73
N GLU A 265 -23.19 -2.14 -16.63
CA GLU A 265 -23.05 -2.84 -15.35
C GLU A 265 -22.09 -2.12 -14.42
N LEU A 266 -20.95 -1.63 -14.92
CA LEU A 266 -20.01 -0.79 -14.19
C LEU A 266 -20.68 0.50 -13.68
N GLU A 267 -21.48 1.15 -14.52
CA GLU A 267 -22.22 2.37 -14.16
C GLU A 267 -23.29 2.13 -13.09
N ARG A 268 -24.04 1.03 -13.20
CA ARG A 268 -25.03 0.64 -12.18
C ARG A 268 -24.36 0.30 -10.86
N TYR A 269 -23.16 -0.21 -10.94
CA TYR A 269 -22.43 -0.71 -9.80
C TYR A 269 -21.78 0.41 -8.98
N SER A 270 -20.97 1.26 -9.61
CA SER A 270 -20.31 2.41 -8.99
C SER A 270 -19.97 3.49 -10.02
N PRO A 271 -20.49 4.70 -9.83
CA PRO A 271 -20.10 5.85 -10.66
C PRO A 271 -18.57 6.12 -10.60
N GLY A 272 -17.94 5.86 -9.45
CA GLY A 272 -16.48 6.02 -9.29
C GLY A 272 -15.68 5.04 -10.13
N LEU A 273 -16.19 3.82 -10.33
CA LEU A 273 -15.53 2.80 -11.13
C LEU A 273 -15.70 3.09 -12.64
N SER A 274 -16.89 3.50 -13.04
CA SER A 274 -17.16 3.83 -14.44
C SER A 274 -16.43 5.09 -14.94
N ALA A 275 -16.04 5.98 -14.02
CA ALA A 275 -15.28 7.21 -14.32
C ALA A 275 -13.77 6.98 -14.46
N LYS A 276 -13.26 5.77 -14.17
CA LYS A 276 -11.82 5.48 -14.27
C LYS A 276 -11.33 5.46 -15.71
N PRO A 277 -10.02 5.74 -15.91
CA PRO A 277 -9.37 5.50 -17.19
C PRO A 277 -9.58 4.06 -17.63
N GLU A 278 -9.88 3.86 -18.91
CA GLU A 278 -10.20 2.55 -19.49
C GLU A 278 -9.36 2.31 -20.73
N VAL A 279 -8.69 1.17 -20.79
CA VAL A 279 -8.02 0.65 -21.97
C VAL A 279 -8.91 -0.45 -22.57
N ILE A 280 -9.36 -0.25 -23.81
CA ILE A 280 -10.26 -1.18 -24.51
C ILE A 280 -9.42 -2.05 -25.43
N VAL A 281 -9.60 -3.37 -25.31
CA VAL A 281 -8.81 -4.33 -26.07
C VAL A 281 -9.70 -5.41 -26.66
N VAL A 282 -9.63 -5.61 -27.96
CA VAL A 282 -10.22 -6.76 -28.63
C VAL A 282 -9.24 -7.93 -28.55
N THR A 283 -9.73 -9.04 -28.05
CA THR A 283 -8.96 -10.28 -27.85
C THR A 283 -9.16 -11.28 -28.99
N LYS A 284 -8.35 -12.33 -29.00
CA LYS A 284 -8.42 -13.45 -29.96
C LYS A 284 -8.20 -13.02 -31.42
N THR A 285 -7.32 -12.07 -31.65
CA THR A 285 -6.98 -11.57 -33.00
C THR A 285 -6.27 -12.62 -33.88
N ASP A 286 -5.94 -13.76 -33.33
CA ASP A 286 -5.50 -14.95 -34.04
C ASP A 286 -6.64 -15.70 -34.76
N LEU A 287 -7.90 -15.34 -34.50
CA LEU A 287 -9.07 -15.93 -35.13
C LEU A 287 -9.62 -15.06 -36.24
N PRO A 288 -10.28 -15.64 -37.28
CA PRO A 288 -10.97 -14.89 -38.31
C PRO A 288 -11.97 -13.90 -37.72
N ASP A 289 -12.19 -12.79 -38.41
CA ASP A 289 -13.18 -11.74 -38.08
C ASP A 289 -12.87 -10.87 -36.86
N ALA A 290 -11.88 -11.21 -36.01
CA ALA A 290 -11.56 -10.44 -34.83
C ALA A 290 -11.01 -9.04 -35.13
N GLU A 291 -10.29 -8.88 -36.24
CA GLU A 291 -9.76 -7.59 -36.65
C GLU A 291 -10.86 -6.66 -37.20
N ALA A 292 -11.81 -7.24 -37.95
CA ALA A 292 -13.01 -6.53 -38.36
C ALA A 292 -13.88 -6.08 -37.21
N ALA A 293 -13.99 -6.89 -36.15
CA ALA A 293 -14.66 -6.54 -34.92
C ALA A 293 -13.95 -5.37 -34.17
N ALA A 294 -12.62 -5.33 -34.22
CA ALA A 294 -11.84 -4.23 -33.65
C ALA A 294 -12.07 -2.92 -34.42
N ASP A 295 -12.14 -2.97 -35.75
CA ASP A 295 -12.39 -1.79 -36.56
C ASP A 295 -13.80 -1.24 -36.37
N LEU A 296 -14.80 -2.09 -36.31
CA LEU A 296 -16.18 -1.70 -35.95
C LEU A 296 -16.28 -1.05 -34.57
N LEU A 297 -15.57 -1.58 -33.60
CA LEU A 297 -15.53 -0.98 -32.25
C LEU A 297 -14.83 0.39 -32.24
N ARG A 298 -13.75 0.58 -33.02
CA ARG A 298 -13.07 1.88 -33.15
C ARG A 298 -13.99 2.93 -33.74
N GLU A 299 -14.73 2.57 -34.80
CA GLU A 299 -15.69 3.47 -35.41
C GLU A 299 -16.87 3.84 -34.53
N SER A 300 -17.39 2.82 -33.75
CA SER A 300 -18.58 3.03 -32.92
C SER A 300 -18.31 3.82 -31.66
N LEU A 301 -17.10 3.72 -31.08
CA LEU A 301 -16.76 4.32 -29.78
C LEU A 301 -16.02 5.65 -29.89
N ASP A 302 -15.49 6.00 -31.05
CA ASP A 302 -14.57 7.14 -31.29
C ASP A 302 -13.44 7.18 -30.22
N ARG A 303 -12.89 5.99 -29.92
CA ARG A 303 -11.84 5.77 -28.90
C ARG A 303 -10.75 4.85 -29.45
N THR A 304 -9.58 4.92 -28.82
CA THR A 304 -8.49 3.97 -29.10
C THR A 304 -8.88 2.57 -28.63
N VAL A 305 -8.99 1.64 -29.57
CA VAL A 305 -9.21 0.22 -29.30
C VAL A 305 -7.98 -0.54 -29.78
N LEU A 306 -7.32 -1.22 -28.84
CA LEU A 306 -6.18 -2.07 -29.12
C LEU A 306 -6.62 -3.47 -29.51
N SER A 307 -5.75 -4.20 -30.17
CA SER A 307 -5.98 -5.59 -30.61
C SER A 307 -4.88 -6.47 -30.04
N MET A 308 -5.25 -7.64 -29.51
CA MET A 308 -4.26 -8.61 -29.02
C MET A 308 -4.73 -10.06 -29.15
N SER A 309 -3.76 -10.97 -29.19
CA SER A 309 -3.97 -12.41 -28.97
C SER A 309 -3.18 -12.88 -27.75
N SER A 310 -3.87 -13.38 -26.74
CA SER A 310 -3.21 -14.02 -25.59
C SER A 310 -2.60 -15.38 -25.95
N ALA A 311 -3.05 -16.01 -27.04
CA ALA A 311 -2.52 -17.29 -27.51
C ALA A 311 -1.20 -17.12 -28.25
N SER A 312 -1.14 -16.26 -29.26
CA SER A 312 0.11 -15.97 -29.99
C SER A 312 1.07 -15.06 -29.23
N GLY A 313 0.56 -14.15 -28.43
CA GLY A 313 1.31 -13.09 -27.74
C GLY A 313 1.36 -11.77 -28.49
N GLU A 314 0.75 -11.71 -29.67
CA GLU A 314 0.69 -10.52 -30.50
C GLU A 314 -0.11 -9.40 -29.82
N GLY A 315 0.35 -8.16 -29.91
CA GLY A 315 -0.31 -6.99 -29.34
C GLY A 315 -0.15 -6.82 -27.83
N ILE A 316 0.25 -7.84 -27.05
CA ILE A 316 0.36 -7.78 -25.59
C ILE A 316 1.29 -6.65 -25.13
N SER A 317 2.46 -6.48 -25.75
CA SER A 317 3.41 -5.43 -25.36
C SER A 317 2.80 -4.03 -25.51
N LYS A 318 2.02 -3.78 -26.57
CA LYS A 318 1.33 -2.50 -26.76
C LYS A 318 0.28 -2.23 -25.67
N VAL A 319 -0.46 -3.27 -25.27
CA VAL A 319 -1.43 -3.19 -24.18
C VAL A 319 -0.74 -2.86 -22.86
N LEU A 320 0.39 -3.52 -22.57
CA LEU A 320 1.15 -3.27 -21.35
C LEU A 320 1.79 -1.88 -21.33
N ASP A 321 2.25 -1.37 -22.48
CA ASP A 321 2.77 0.01 -22.62
C ASP A 321 1.69 1.04 -22.29
N GLU A 322 0.49 0.85 -22.84
CA GLU A 322 -0.65 1.74 -22.60
C GLU A 322 -1.08 1.73 -21.12
N LEU A 323 -1.18 0.54 -20.51
CA LEU A 323 -1.49 0.40 -19.09
C LEU A 323 -0.44 1.09 -18.21
N ALA A 324 0.84 0.91 -18.50
CA ALA A 324 1.93 1.56 -17.77
C ALA A 324 1.82 3.10 -17.85
N SER A 325 1.47 3.64 -19.01
CA SER A 325 1.26 5.09 -19.23
C SER A 325 0.11 5.63 -18.37
N PHE A 326 -1.03 4.94 -18.34
CA PHE A 326 -2.17 5.36 -17.51
C PHE A 326 -1.88 5.25 -16.00
N ILE A 327 -1.17 4.21 -15.57
CA ILE A 327 -0.75 4.06 -14.18
C ILE A 327 0.15 5.25 -13.78
N GLU A 328 1.13 5.60 -14.62
CA GLU A 328 2.01 6.74 -14.38
C GLU A 328 1.28 8.08 -14.31
N ALA A 329 0.31 8.28 -15.19
CA ALA A 329 -0.51 9.49 -15.17
C ALA A 329 -1.34 9.58 -13.89
N ALA A 330 -1.88 8.44 -13.41
CA ALA A 330 -2.64 8.37 -12.17
C ALA A 330 -1.75 8.64 -10.93
N GLU A 331 -0.50 8.15 -10.93
CA GLU A 331 0.48 8.40 -9.87
C GLU A 331 0.84 9.89 -9.77
N LYS A 332 1.19 10.51 -10.90
CA LYS A 332 1.51 11.95 -10.96
C LYS A 332 0.35 12.85 -10.53
N LYS A 333 -0.90 12.42 -10.80
CA LYS A 333 -2.08 13.15 -10.35
C LYS A 333 -2.26 13.03 -8.83
N ALA A 334 -2.09 11.85 -8.27
CA ALA A 334 -2.18 11.63 -6.82
C ALA A 334 -1.09 12.39 -6.04
N GLU A 335 0.12 12.52 -6.58
CA GLU A 335 1.20 13.32 -6.01
C GLU A 335 0.88 14.82 -5.97
N LYS A 336 0.21 15.34 -7.01
CA LYS A 336 -0.20 16.75 -7.08
C LYS A 336 -1.38 17.10 -6.17
N ASP A 337 -2.26 16.14 -5.94
CA ASP A 337 -3.44 16.30 -5.09
C ASP A 337 -3.13 16.06 -3.60
N SER A 338 -1.90 15.64 -3.24
CA SER A 338 -1.44 15.57 -1.86
C SER A 338 -1.15 16.99 -1.37
N PRO A 339 -1.80 17.49 -0.28
CA PRO A 339 -1.51 18.81 0.25
C PRO A 339 -0.06 18.85 0.71
N GLU A 340 0.73 19.80 0.19
CA GLU A 340 2.01 20.16 0.75
C GLU A 340 1.79 20.49 2.23
N GLY A 341 2.42 19.67 3.09
CA GLY A 341 2.30 19.86 4.52
C GLY A 341 3.00 21.16 4.92
N ASP A 342 2.22 22.09 5.44
CA ASP A 342 2.70 23.19 6.26
C ASP A 342 3.16 22.70 7.65
#